data_aaaf90f8c5b3c1475ba0fb58f161c0fd
#
_entry.id   aaaf90f8c5b3c1475ba0fb58f161c0fd
#
_cell.length_a   1.000
_cell.length_b   1.000
_cell.length_c   1.000
_cell.angle_alpha   90.00
_cell.angle_beta   90.00
_cell.angle_gamma   90.00
#
_symmetry.space_group_name_H-M   'P 1'
#
loop_
_entity.id
_entity.type
_entity.pdbx_description
1 polymer ?
#
loop_
_entity_poly.entity_id
_entity_poly.type
_entity_poly.pdbx_seq_one_letter_code
_entity_poly.pdbx_strand_id
1 'polypeptide(L)' 'MTVTECMILMSLAERPGTVKKRAQLMDACYDGNVFVSDRTIDSHVRNIRSKIRDVDQTAEPITTVHGLGYKLAV' A
#
# COMPACT_ATOMS: atom_id res chain seq x y z
N MET A 1 2.96 -2.73 13.01
CA MET A 1 2.20 -2.35 11.80
C MET A 1 0.71 -2.45 12.09
N THR A 2 -0.09 -1.53 11.61
CA THR A 2 -1.54 -1.58 11.84
C THR A 2 -2.19 -2.64 10.94
N VAL A 3 -3.43 -3.04 11.29
CA VAL A 3 -4.18 -4.01 10.48
C VAL A 3 -4.40 -3.48 9.07
N THR A 4 -4.74 -2.20 8.92
CA THR A 4 -4.95 -1.57 7.62
C THR A 4 -3.69 -1.61 6.76
N GLU A 5 -2.55 -1.27 7.33
CA GLU A 5 -1.27 -1.33 6.63
C GLU A 5 -0.93 -2.75 6.20
N CYS A 6 -1.18 -3.71 7.08
CA CYS A 6 -0.97 -5.12 6.77
C CYS A 6 -1.86 -5.58 5.61
N MET A 7 -3.12 -5.17 5.58
CA MET A 7 -4.05 -5.51 4.50
C MET A 7 -3.61 -4.92 3.16
N ILE A 8 -3.11 -3.68 3.17
CA ILE A 8 -2.54 -3.06 1.96
C ILE A 8 -1.36 -3.88 1.44
N LEU A 9 -0.44 -4.22 2.31
CA LEU A 9 0.74 -4.98 1.94
C LEU A 9 0.37 -6.37 1.41
N MET A 10 -0.57 -7.05 2.04
CA MET A 10 -1.06 -8.35 1.58
C MET A 10 -1.73 -8.25 0.22
N SER A 11 -2.53 -7.20 -0.01
CA SER A 11 -3.17 -6.98 -1.30
C SER A 11 -2.15 -6.82 -2.43
N LEU A 12 -1.07 -6.08 -2.18
CA LEU A 12 0.01 -5.93 -3.14
C LEU A 12 0.77 -7.25 -3.35
N ALA A 13 0.94 -8.03 -2.28
CA ALA A 13 1.65 -9.30 -2.32
C ALA A 13 0.89 -10.42 -3.06
N GLU A 14 -0.42 -10.29 -3.21
CA GLU A 14 -1.22 -11.25 -3.97
C GLU A 14 -0.74 -11.39 -5.42
N ARG A 15 -0.31 -10.27 -6.01
CA ARG A 15 0.21 -10.23 -7.37
C ARG A 15 1.42 -9.32 -7.43
N PRO A 16 2.59 -9.82 -7.01
CA PRO A 16 3.82 -9.01 -7.04
C PRO A 16 4.12 -8.52 -8.45
N GLY A 17 4.52 -7.27 -8.56
CA GLY A 17 4.80 -6.65 -9.85
C GLY A 17 3.58 -6.09 -10.57
N THR A 18 2.38 -6.40 -10.14
CA THR A 18 1.15 -5.87 -10.72
C THR A 18 0.76 -4.58 -10.02
N VAL A 19 0.49 -3.53 -10.80
CA VAL A 19 0.05 -2.24 -10.25
C VAL A 19 -1.37 -2.36 -9.74
N LYS A 20 -1.59 -1.94 -8.50
CA LYS A 20 -2.92 -1.81 -7.92
C LYS A 20 -3.27 -0.35 -7.77
N LYS A 21 -4.45 0.03 -8.24
CA LYS A 21 -4.96 1.39 -8.09
C LYS A 21 -5.29 1.66 -6.63
N ARG A 22 -5.25 2.94 -6.23
CA ARG A 22 -5.62 3.34 -4.87
C ARG A 22 -7.03 2.87 -4.50
N ALA A 23 -7.97 2.97 -5.45
CA ALA A 23 -9.33 2.50 -5.23
C ALA A 23 -9.39 0.99 -4.92
N GLN A 24 -8.57 0.19 -5.58
CA GLN A 24 -8.48 -1.24 -5.31
C GLN A 24 -7.92 -1.51 -3.91
N LEU A 25 -6.94 -0.74 -3.49
CA LEU A 25 -6.36 -0.86 -2.15
C LEU A 25 -7.37 -0.41 -1.08
N MET A 26 -8.15 0.61 -1.36
CA MET A 26 -9.22 1.06 -0.47
C MET A 26 -10.29 -0.02 -0.31
N ASP A 27 -10.71 -0.65 -1.40
CA ASP A 27 -11.69 -1.73 -1.36
C ASP A 27 -11.18 -2.93 -0.55
N ALA A 28 -9.89 -3.19 -0.58
CA ALA A 28 -9.29 -4.27 0.19
C ALA A 28 -9.22 -3.99 1.69
N CYS A 29 -9.18 -2.71 2.08
CA CYS A 29 -8.93 -2.30 3.47
C CYS A 29 -10.15 -1.77 4.18
N TYR A 30 -11.13 -1.28 3.45
CA TYR A 30 -12.30 -0.62 4.03
C TYR A 30 -13.58 -1.20 3.46
N ASP A 31 -14.61 -1.30 4.32
CA ASP A 31 -15.96 -1.61 3.87
C ASP A 31 -16.50 -0.51 2.98
N GLY A 32 -17.43 -0.86 2.11
CA GLY A 32 -18.08 0.10 1.21
C GLY A 32 -18.84 1.22 1.92
N ASN A 33 -19.03 1.11 3.24
CA ASN A 33 -19.69 2.12 4.05
C ASN A 33 -18.73 3.17 4.60
N VAL A 34 -17.42 3.00 4.41
CA VAL A 34 -16.41 3.92 4.92
C VAL A 34 -15.89 4.79 3.79
N PHE A 35 -16.07 6.09 3.94
CA PHE A 35 -15.55 7.07 2.99
C PHE A 35 -14.22 7.62 3.48
N VAL A 36 -13.13 7.27 2.79
CA VAL A 36 -11.81 7.84 3.02
C VAL A 36 -11.27 8.35 1.69
N SER A 37 -10.43 9.37 1.75
CA SER A 37 -9.82 9.90 0.53
C SER A 37 -8.66 9.02 0.08
N ASP A 38 -8.29 9.13 -1.19
CA ASP A 38 -7.12 8.43 -1.76
C ASP A 38 -5.83 8.77 -1.02
N ARG A 39 -5.76 9.96 -0.41
CA ARG A 39 -4.62 10.39 0.39
C ARG A 39 -4.40 9.51 1.62
N THR A 40 -5.46 8.88 2.12
CA THR A 40 -5.35 7.96 3.24
C THR A 40 -4.49 6.75 2.86
N ILE A 41 -4.65 6.25 1.64
CA ILE A 41 -3.81 5.17 1.12
C ILE A 41 -2.36 5.62 1.00
N ASP A 42 -2.12 6.83 0.50
CA ASP A 42 -0.77 7.38 0.40
C ASP A 42 -0.08 7.47 1.78
N SER A 43 -0.84 7.89 2.79
CA SER A 43 -0.34 7.98 4.16
C SER A 43 0.01 6.60 4.71
N HIS A 44 -0.83 5.59 4.48
CA HIS A 44 -0.56 4.23 4.92
C HIS A 44 0.68 3.65 4.24
N VAL A 45 0.82 3.87 2.93
CA VAL A 45 2.00 3.41 2.18
C VAL A 45 3.28 4.07 2.71
N ARG A 46 3.21 5.36 3.00
CA ARG A 46 4.33 6.09 3.59
C ARG A 46 4.75 5.49 4.93
N ASN A 47 3.79 5.18 5.79
CA ASN A 47 4.05 4.57 7.09
C ASN A 47 4.66 3.17 6.95
N ILE A 48 4.15 2.39 6.02
CA ILE A 48 4.70 1.05 5.73
C ILE A 48 6.17 1.17 5.31
N ARG A 49 6.47 2.07 4.38
CA ARG A 49 7.84 2.30 3.92
C ARG A 49 8.76 2.71 5.06
N SER A 50 8.30 3.61 5.91
CA SER A 50 9.07 4.08 7.06
C SER A 50 9.40 2.94 8.02
N LYS A 51 8.43 2.10 8.33
CA LYS A 51 8.59 0.96 9.22
C LYS A 51 9.57 -0.07 8.67
N ILE A 52 9.51 -0.32 7.38
CA ILE A 52 10.42 -1.26 6.72
C ILE A 52 11.83 -0.71 6.68
N ARG A 53 11.99 0.59 6.43
CA ARG A 53 13.31 1.24 6.45
C ARG A 53 13.95 1.24 7.82
N ASP A 54 13.18 1.23 8.89
CA ASP A 54 13.71 1.11 10.24
C ASP A 54 14.40 -0.24 10.46
N VAL A 55 13.96 -1.27 9.74
CA VAL A 55 14.54 -2.60 9.81
C VAL A 55 15.65 -2.78 8.76
N ASP A 56 15.43 -2.27 7.55
CA ASP A 56 16.38 -2.35 6.44
C ASP A 56 16.31 -1.08 5.61
N GLN A 57 17.30 -0.22 5.75
CA GLN A 57 17.35 1.08 5.08
C GLN A 57 17.46 0.99 3.57
N THR A 58 17.86 -0.15 3.04
CA THR A 58 18.00 -0.36 1.59
C THR A 58 16.75 -0.95 0.96
N ALA A 59 15.79 -1.40 1.76
CA ALA A 59 14.58 -2.04 1.24
C ALA A 59 13.60 -1.02 0.68
N GLU A 60 13.12 -1.27 -0.52
CA GLU A 60 12.04 -0.50 -1.16
C GLU A 60 10.98 -1.47 -1.68
N PRO A 61 10.15 -2.04 -0.78
CA PRO A 61 9.21 -3.09 -1.16
C PRO A 61 8.02 -2.57 -1.97
N ILE A 62 7.70 -1.29 -1.86
CA ILE A 62 6.56 -0.70 -2.55
C ILE A 62 7.05 0.35 -3.53
N THR A 63 6.71 0.18 -4.80
CA THR A 63 7.04 1.13 -5.86
C THR A 63 5.81 1.97 -6.17
N THR A 64 5.99 3.29 -6.20
CA THR A 64 4.94 4.21 -6.64
C THR A 64 4.94 4.27 -8.16
N VAL A 65 3.77 4.03 -8.76
CA VAL A 65 3.57 4.23 -10.20
C VAL A 65 2.71 5.48 -10.35
N HIS A 66 3.34 6.58 -10.69
CA HIS A 66 2.67 7.89 -10.76
C HIS A 66 1.47 7.86 -11.69
N GLY A 67 0.35 8.38 -11.21
CA GLY A 67 -0.89 8.42 -11.96
C GLY A 67 -1.67 7.11 -12.00
N LEU A 68 -1.12 6.01 -11.51
CA LEU A 68 -1.77 4.69 -11.52
C LEU A 68 -2.00 4.13 -10.12
N GLY A 69 -0.97 4.04 -9.30
CA GLY A 69 -1.09 3.48 -7.95
C GLY A 69 0.24 2.94 -7.44
N TYR A 70 0.18 1.76 -6.85
CA TYR A 70 1.34 1.13 -6.21
C TYR A 70 1.49 -0.32 -6.65
N LYS A 71 2.71 -0.82 -6.58
CA LYS A 71 2.99 -2.23 -6.83
C LYS A 71 4.06 -2.72 -5.85
N LEU A 72 4.09 -4.02 -5.60
CA LEU A 72 5.16 -4.62 -4.85
C LEU A 72 6.37 -4.77 -5.76
N ALA A 73 7.51 -4.28 -5.30
CA ALA A 73 8.77 -4.45 -6.03
C ALA A 73 9.21 -5.92 -5.96
N VAL A 74 9.49 -6.48 -7.09
CA VAL A 74 9.89 -7.87 -7.20
C VAL A 74 11.32 -7.96 -7.70
#